data_70725b2bd10459a643c16daee4568497
#
_entry.id   70725b2bd10459a643c16daee4568497
#
_cell.length_a   1.000
_cell.length_b   1.000
_cell.length_c   1.000
_cell.angle_alpha   90.00
_cell.angle_beta   90.00
_cell.angle_gamma   90.00
#
_symmetry.space_group_name_H-M   'P 1'
#
loop_
_entity.id
_entity.type
_entity.pdbx_description
1 polymer ?
#
loop_
_entity_poly.entity_id
_entity_poly.type
_entity_poly.pdbx_seq_one_letter_code
_entity_poly.pdbx_strand_id
1 'polypeptide(L)'
;MFYEPKKGSPFKIDPFKSLVFPRPIGWISSISKNGIVNLAPYSYFNAVADEPPQVMFCSNGSSTHGKYKDSLSNILTTKEFVVNFATSTSRNQMNISSRVYKPDEDEFILSNCKKKKSRLVKAPSVKDSPVNLECKLVKTIKLKSNSKKISTMIVGEVIGIYINNKFIKNSRVDSVSMRYIARMGYTEYTTIASKFSL
;
A
#
# COMPACT_ATOMS: atom_id res chain seq x y z
N MET A 1 29.67 -12.01 -4.71
CA MET A 1 29.48 -11.38 -6.05
C MET A 1 29.19 -9.90 -5.83
N PHE A 2 29.88 -9.01 -6.57
CA PHE A 2 29.63 -7.57 -6.59
C PHE A 2 29.34 -7.14 -8.02
N TYR A 3 28.39 -6.19 -8.21
CA TYR A 3 28.14 -5.55 -9.50
C TYR A 3 27.58 -4.14 -9.30
N GLU A 4 27.82 -3.29 -10.29
CA GLU A 4 27.30 -1.92 -10.33
C GLU A 4 25.99 -1.90 -11.16
N PRO A 5 24.83 -1.55 -10.57
CA PRO A 5 23.55 -1.58 -11.29
C PRO A 5 23.52 -0.75 -12.58
N LYS A 6 24.34 0.32 -12.65
CA LYS A 6 24.45 1.15 -13.85
C LYS A 6 25.11 0.43 -15.04
N LYS A 7 25.93 -0.59 -14.76
CA LYS A 7 26.62 -1.41 -15.77
C LYS A 7 25.79 -2.63 -16.20
N GLY A 8 24.64 -2.83 -15.60
CA GLY A 8 23.77 -3.96 -15.84
C GLY A 8 23.76 -4.97 -14.69
N SER A 9 22.77 -5.85 -14.72
CA SER A 9 22.65 -6.96 -13.77
C SER A 9 23.19 -8.25 -14.38
N PRO A 10 23.98 -9.06 -13.64
CA PRO A 10 24.39 -10.38 -14.10
C PRO A 10 23.27 -11.42 -14.04
N PHE A 11 22.12 -11.06 -13.48
CA PHE A 11 20.96 -11.93 -13.34
C PHE A 11 19.98 -11.74 -14.51
N LYS A 12 19.31 -12.80 -14.94
CA LYS A 12 18.24 -12.74 -15.95
C LYS A 12 17.08 -11.84 -15.53
N ILE A 13 16.78 -11.77 -14.22
CA ILE A 13 15.77 -10.91 -13.62
C ILE A 13 16.46 -10.08 -12.55
N ASP A 14 16.25 -8.75 -12.56
CA ASP A 14 16.85 -7.84 -11.60
C ASP A 14 16.50 -8.27 -10.16
N PRO A 15 17.49 -8.58 -9.32
CA PRO A 15 17.28 -9.10 -7.98
C PRO A 15 16.91 -8.03 -6.95
N PHE A 16 17.00 -6.73 -7.27
CA PHE A 16 16.84 -5.64 -6.28
C PHE A 16 15.62 -5.82 -5.39
N LYS A 17 14.46 -6.15 -5.99
CA LYS A 17 13.23 -6.37 -5.23
C LYS A 17 13.25 -7.62 -4.34
N SER A 18 14.18 -8.54 -4.59
CA SER A 18 14.37 -9.76 -3.81
C SER A 18 15.45 -9.63 -2.74
N LEU A 19 16.13 -8.46 -2.69
CA LEU A 19 17.14 -8.15 -1.66
C LEU A 19 16.57 -7.29 -0.54
N VAL A 20 15.58 -6.44 -0.84
CA VAL A 20 14.87 -5.63 0.14
C VAL A 20 13.54 -6.32 0.47
N PHE A 21 13.55 -7.18 1.48
CA PHE A 21 12.40 -8.00 1.90
C PHE A 21 12.46 -8.35 3.39
N PRO A 22 11.34 -8.73 4.01
CA PRO A 22 9.98 -8.63 3.50
C PRO A 22 9.51 -7.18 3.47
N ARG A 23 8.87 -6.75 2.38
CA ARG A 23 8.29 -5.40 2.31
C ARG A 23 6.84 -5.44 2.77
N PRO A 24 6.44 -4.62 3.74
CA PRO A 24 5.03 -4.48 4.09
C PRO A 24 4.24 -3.96 2.90
N ILE A 25 2.93 -4.28 2.87
CA ILE A 25 2.03 -3.85 1.81
C ILE A 25 1.06 -2.82 2.37
N GLY A 26 1.14 -1.60 1.86
CA GLY A 26 0.07 -0.62 2.01
C GLY A 26 -1.00 -0.89 0.95
N TRP A 27 -2.15 -1.40 1.37
CA TRP A 27 -3.29 -1.59 0.48
C TRP A 27 -4.11 -0.30 0.50
N ILE A 28 -3.83 0.57 -0.47
CA ILE A 28 -4.25 1.97 -0.46
C ILE A 28 -5.63 2.09 -1.09
N SER A 29 -6.58 2.63 -0.35
CA SER A 29 -7.84 3.11 -0.91
C SER A 29 -7.84 4.63 -1.01
N SER A 30 -8.40 5.13 -2.08
CA SER A 30 -8.53 6.55 -2.39
C SER A 30 -9.87 6.82 -3.09
N ILE A 31 -10.22 8.07 -3.24
CA ILE A 31 -11.46 8.49 -3.92
C ILE A 31 -11.17 9.66 -4.85
N SER A 32 -11.76 9.64 -6.03
CA SER A 32 -11.68 10.75 -6.99
C SER A 32 -12.60 11.90 -6.58
N LYS A 33 -12.46 13.05 -7.23
CA LYS A 33 -13.41 14.17 -7.07
C LYS A 33 -14.85 13.79 -7.40
N ASN A 34 -15.02 12.86 -8.33
CA ASN A 34 -16.33 12.41 -8.82
C ASN A 34 -16.90 11.27 -7.98
N GLY A 35 -16.25 10.90 -6.85
CA GLY A 35 -16.73 9.85 -5.96
C GLY A 35 -16.35 8.43 -6.38
N ILE A 36 -15.57 8.25 -7.44
CA ILE A 36 -15.09 6.92 -7.87
C ILE A 36 -13.98 6.51 -6.92
N VAL A 37 -14.13 5.35 -6.31
CA VAL A 37 -13.14 4.79 -5.38
C VAL A 37 -12.13 3.92 -6.12
N ASN A 38 -10.90 3.91 -5.60
CA ASN A 38 -9.82 3.08 -6.10
C ASN A 38 -9.19 2.30 -4.94
N LEU A 39 -8.73 1.08 -5.20
CA LEU A 39 -8.06 0.21 -4.23
C LEU A 39 -6.88 -0.50 -4.89
N ALA A 40 -5.67 -0.19 -4.47
CA ALA A 40 -4.47 -0.79 -5.04
C ALA A 40 -3.38 -1.08 -3.99
N PRO A 41 -2.67 -2.23 -4.07
CA PRO A 41 -1.57 -2.56 -3.16
C PRO A 41 -0.24 -1.96 -3.61
N TYR A 42 0.52 -1.47 -2.64
CA TYR A 42 1.86 -0.92 -2.82
C TYR A 42 2.85 -1.58 -1.87
N SER A 43 3.89 -2.20 -2.40
CA SER A 43 4.94 -2.87 -1.60
C SER A 43 6.19 -2.01 -1.35
N TYR A 44 6.26 -0.81 -1.90
CA TYR A 44 7.16 0.24 -1.42
C TYR A 44 6.38 1.08 -0.41
N PHE A 45 6.20 0.54 0.79
CA PHE A 45 5.41 1.12 1.86
C PHE A 45 6.14 0.96 3.19
N ASN A 46 6.13 1.98 4.05
CA ASN A 46 6.64 1.90 5.43
C ASN A 46 6.10 3.05 6.31
N ALA A 47 6.30 2.90 7.64
CA ALA A 47 6.25 4.02 8.59
C ALA A 47 7.55 4.85 8.47
N VAL A 48 7.44 6.18 8.59
CA VAL A 48 8.59 7.11 8.43
C VAL A 48 8.75 8.13 9.55
N ALA A 49 7.74 8.30 10.39
CA ALA A 49 7.79 9.13 11.59
C ALA A 49 6.72 8.67 12.59
N ASP A 50 6.86 9.03 13.85
CA ASP A 50 5.98 8.68 14.97
C ASP A 50 5.33 9.90 15.65
N GLU A 51 5.89 11.08 15.53
CA GLU A 51 5.38 12.33 16.11
C GLU A 51 5.40 13.49 15.10
N PRO A 52 4.27 13.74 14.39
CA PRO A 52 3.06 12.91 14.28
C PRO A 52 3.32 11.62 13.48
N PRO A 53 2.51 10.57 13.68
CA PRO A 53 2.71 9.31 12.98
C PRO A 53 2.51 9.48 11.47
N GLN A 54 3.50 9.08 10.70
CA GLN A 54 3.50 9.21 9.25
C GLN A 54 3.87 7.90 8.56
N VAL A 55 3.25 7.70 7.43
CA VAL A 55 3.53 6.56 6.54
C VAL A 55 3.89 7.05 5.15
N MET A 56 4.67 6.25 4.42
CA MET A 56 4.94 6.53 3.01
C MET A 56 4.61 5.33 2.13
N PHE A 57 4.26 5.60 0.88
CA PHE A 57 4.30 4.60 -0.18
C PHE A 57 4.77 5.22 -1.50
N CYS A 58 5.29 4.39 -2.41
CA CYS A 58 5.71 4.87 -3.72
C CYS A 58 4.79 4.36 -4.82
N SER A 59 4.26 5.29 -5.61
CA SER A 59 3.57 5.02 -6.85
C SER A 59 4.58 5.03 -7.99
N ASN A 60 4.89 3.85 -8.52
CA ASN A 60 5.86 3.66 -9.59
C ASN A 60 5.16 3.39 -10.91
N GLY A 61 5.62 4.05 -11.97
CA GLY A 61 5.05 3.97 -13.31
C GLY A 61 3.86 4.89 -13.54
N SER A 62 3.44 4.94 -14.79
CA SER A 62 2.25 5.70 -15.23
C SER A 62 1.02 4.79 -15.26
N SER A 63 -0.16 5.38 -15.28
CA SER A 63 -1.37 4.70 -15.71
C SER A 63 -1.33 4.49 -17.24
N THR A 64 -2.01 3.49 -17.75
CA THR A 64 -2.30 3.34 -19.19
C THR A 64 -3.29 4.39 -19.68
N HIS A 65 -4.04 4.98 -18.76
CA HIS A 65 -5.11 5.96 -19.02
C HIS A 65 -4.77 7.39 -18.58
N GLY A 66 -3.53 7.65 -18.11
CA GLY A 66 -3.15 8.98 -17.65
C GLY A 66 -1.69 9.09 -17.21
N LYS A 67 -1.30 10.30 -16.81
CA LYS A 67 0.06 10.60 -16.35
C LYS A 67 0.43 9.85 -15.06
N TYR A 68 -0.52 9.67 -14.15
CA TYR A 68 -0.33 9.03 -12.85
C TYR A 68 -1.27 7.84 -12.69
N LYS A 69 -0.93 6.90 -11.82
CA LYS A 69 -1.86 5.88 -11.34
C LYS A 69 -3.00 6.53 -10.55
N ASP A 70 -4.17 5.90 -10.55
CA ASP A 70 -5.40 6.47 -9.99
C ASP A 70 -5.26 6.83 -8.51
N SER A 71 -4.61 5.97 -7.69
CA SER A 71 -4.32 6.30 -6.29
C SER A 71 -3.56 7.62 -6.13
N LEU A 72 -2.48 7.84 -6.92
CA LEU A 72 -1.73 9.10 -6.86
C LEU A 72 -2.55 10.27 -7.37
N SER A 73 -3.25 10.12 -8.48
CA SER A 73 -4.13 11.16 -9.04
C SER A 73 -5.20 11.60 -8.06
N ASN A 74 -5.87 10.64 -7.43
CA ASN A 74 -6.89 10.87 -6.42
C ASN A 74 -6.31 11.61 -5.20
N ILE A 75 -5.17 11.15 -4.66
CA ILE A 75 -4.53 11.74 -3.48
C ILE A 75 -4.03 13.16 -3.75
N LEU A 76 -3.49 13.42 -4.95
CA LEU A 76 -3.07 14.79 -5.32
C LEU A 76 -4.25 15.75 -5.31
N THR A 77 -5.43 15.26 -5.60
CA THR A 77 -6.66 16.04 -5.70
C THR A 77 -7.40 16.16 -4.37
N THR A 78 -7.66 15.03 -3.69
CA THR A 78 -8.48 14.97 -2.48
C THR A 78 -7.68 15.17 -1.20
N LYS A 79 -6.35 15.05 -1.28
CA LYS A 79 -5.41 15.19 -0.15
C LYS A 79 -5.60 14.17 0.96
N GLU A 80 -6.22 13.03 0.64
CA GLU A 80 -6.50 12.00 1.64
C GLU A 80 -6.50 10.60 1.05
N PHE A 81 -6.28 9.60 1.90
CA PHE A 81 -6.30 8.18 1.56
C PHE A 81 -6.43 7.32 2.81
N VAL A 82 -6.65 6.02 2.63
CA VAL A 82 -6.59 5.05 3.71
C VAL A 82 -5.57 3.97 3.38
N VAL A 83 -4.75 3.61 4.36
CA VAL A 83 -3.93 2.41 4.32
C VAL A 83 -4.71 1.27 4.97
N ASN A 84 -4.98 0.22 4.23
CA ASN A 84 -5.56 -1.01 4.74
C ASN A 84 -4.46 -2.08 4.78
N PHE A 85 -4.54 -3.02 5.71
CA PHE A 85 -3.57 -4.09 5.79
C PHE A 85 -4.15 -5.39 5.23
N ALA A 86 -3.48 -5.94 4.23
CA ALA A 86 -3.83 -7.22 3.63
C ALA A 86 -3.29 -8.38 4.48
N THR A 87 -4.10 -9.41 4.62
CA THR A 87 -3.79 -10.63 5.40
C THR A 87 -3.77 -11.86 4.49
N SER A 88 -3.34 -12.98 5.02
CA SER A 88 -3.38 -14.26 4.30
C SER A 88 -4.78 -14.62 3.78
N THR A 89 -5.84 -14.20 4.48
CA THR A 89 -7.24 -14.45 4.07
C THR A 89 -7.71 -13.53 2.95
N SER A 90 -7.16 -12.32 2.85
CA SER A 90 -7.53 -11.34 1.81
C SER A 90 -6.54 -11.28 0.64
N ARG A 91 -5.59 -12.22 0.55
CA ARG A 91 -4.53 -12.22 -0.47
C ARG A 91 -5.06 -12.21 -1.91
N ASN A 92 -6.13 -12.96 -2.18
CA ASN A 92 -6.72 -13.06 -3.52
C ASN A 92 -7.38 -11.73 -3.92
N GLN A 93 -8.15 -11.12 -3.03
CA GLN A 93 -8.78 -9.82 -3.24
C GLN A 93 -7.72 -8.74 -3.48
N MET A 94 -6.67 -8.71 -2.66
CA MET A 94 -5.56 -7.79 -2.84
C MET A 94 -4.87 -8.00 -4.20
N ASN A 95 -4.65 -9.25 -4.61
CA ASN A 95 -4.04 -9.55 -5.91
C ASN A 95 -4.94 -9.14 -7.09
N ILE A 96 -6.25 -9.34 -6.98
CA ILE A 96 -7.20 -8.88 -8.00
C ILE A 96 -7.15 -7.35 -8.11
N SER A 97 -7.20 -6.62 -6.99
CA SER A 97 -7.13 -5.16 -6.98
C SER A 97 -5.77 -4.58 -7.45
N SER A 98 -4.77 -5.42 -7.70
CA SER A 98 -3.47 -4.99 -8.24
C SER A 98 -3.42 -4.91 -9.77
N ARG A 99 -4.46 -5.40 -10.46
CA ARG A 99 -4.53 -5.40 -11.91
C ARG A 99 -4.72 -3.97 -12.45
N VAL A 100 -4.53 -3.82 -13.75
CA VAL A 100 -4.79 -2.56 -14.42
C VAL A 100 -6.26 -2.51 -14.83
N TYR A 101 -6.98 -1.53 -14.32
CA TYR A 101 -8.38 -1.27 -14.62
C TYR A 101 -8.55 0.13 -15.21
N LYS A 102 -9.73 0.43 -15.73
CA LYS A 102 -10.07 1.78 -16.19
C LYS A 102 -10.30 2.70 -14.98
N PRO A 103 -10.11 4.03 -15.13
CA PRO A 103 -10.28 4.98 -14.02
C PRO A 103 -11.69 5.09 -13.44
N ASP A 104 -12.69 4.61 -14.16
CA ASP A 104 -14.10 4.57 -13.75
C ASP A 104 -14.52 3.22 -13.16
N GLU A 105 -13.63 2.24 -13.12
CA GLU A 105 -13.85 0.94 -12.50
C GLU A 105 -13.52 0.96 -11.01
N ASP A 106 -14.35 0.30 -10.21
CA ASP A 106 -14.24 0.23 -8.77
C ASP A 106 -13.61 -1.10 -8.33
N GLU A 107 -12.33 -1.08 -7.94
CA GLU A 107 -11.60 -2.29 -7.56
C GLU A 107 -12.15 -2.95 -6.28
N PHE A 108 -12.90 -2.26 -5.43
CA PHE A 108 -13.61 -2.91 -4.33
C PHE A 108 -14.66 -3.90 -4.86
N ILE A 109 -15.41 -3.50 -5.89
CA ILE A 109 -16.42 -4.37 -6.52
C ILE A 109 -15.71 -5.52 -7.24
N LEU A 110 -14.73 -5.20 -8.08
CA LEU A 110 -14.00 -6.17 -8.90
C LEU A 110 -13.26 -7.22 -8.08
N SER A 111 -12.73 -6.84 -6.91
CA SER A 111 -12.04 -7.75 -5.99
C SER A 111 -12.95 -8.38 -4.93
N ASN A 112 -14.27 -8.09 -4.97
CA ASN A 112 -15.23 -8.52 -3.95
C ASN A 112 -14.83 -8.08 -2.53
N CYS A 113 -14.26 -6.88 -2.39
CA CYS A 113 -13.96 -6.26 -1.11
C CYS A 113 -15.13 -5.43 -0.61
N LYS A 114 -15.52 -5.63 0.64
CA LYS A 114 -16.56 -4.82 1.26
C LYS A 114 -15.99 -3.48 1.72
N LYS A 115 -16.68 -2.40 1.38
CA LYS A 115 -16.36 -1.05 1.86
C LYS A 115 -16.86 -0.86 3.29
N LYS A 116 -16.09 -0.12 4.07
CA LYS A 116 -16.49 0.45 5.37
C LYS A 116 -16.25 1.95 5.31
N LYS A 117 -17.23 2.75 5.73
CA LYS A 117 -17.10 4.21 5.82
C LYS A 117 -15.98 4.56 6.79
N SER A 118 -15.06 5.39 6.36
CA SER A 118 -14.03 6.00 7.19
C SER A 118 -14.65 7.10 8.08
N ARG A 119 -13.96 7.49 9.13
CA ARG A 119 -14.46 8.49 10.10
C ARG A 119 -13.98 9.90 9.77
N LEU A 120 -12.74 10.05 9.35
CA LEU A 120 -12.05 11.34 9.20
C LEU A 120 -11.71 11.69 7.74
N VAL A 121 -11.82 10.71 6.82
CA VAL A 121 -11.57 10.89 5.38
C VAL A 121 -12.73 10.34 4.54
N LYS A 122 -12.84 10.80 3.29
CA LYS A 122 -13.91 10.34 2.37
C LYS A 122 -13.60 8.96 1.76
N ALA A 123 -12.31 8.67 1.54
CA ALA A 123 -11.89 7.38 1.01
C ALA A 123 -12.35 6.24 1.93
N PRO A 124 -13.03 5.19 1.43
CA PRO A 124 -13.50 4.10 2.27
C PRO A 124 -12.36 3.19 2.71
N SER A 125 -12.54 2.55 3.86
CA SER A 125 -11.67 1.47 4.33
C SER A 125 -12.13 0.12 3.79
N VAL A 126 -11.22 -0.86 3.70
CA VAL A 126 -11.57 -2.27 3.50
C VAL A 126 -12.16 -2.81 4.82
N LYS A 127 -13.41 -3.30 4.78
CA LYS A 127 -14.16 -3.71 5.98
C LYS A 127 -13.47 -4.83 6.75
N ASP A 128 -12.91 -5.81 6.03
CA ASP A 128 -12.32 -7.02 6.63
C ASP A 128 -10.82 -6.89 6.92
N SER A 129 -10.24 -5.71 6.66
CA SER A 129 -8.88 -5.40 7.08
C SER A 129 -8.79 -5.28 8.60
N PRO A 130 -7.81 -5.93 9.25
CA PRO A 130 -7.68 -5.88 10.71
C PRO A 130 -7.25 -4.50 11.22
N VAL A 131 -6.59 -3.71 10.40
CA VAL A 131 -6.16 -2.33 10.71
C VAL A 131 -6.40 -1.45 9.49
N ASN A 132 -6.90 -0.25 9.74
CA ASN A 132 -6.99 0.81 8.75
C ASN A 132 -6.34 2.09 9.33
N LEU A 133 -5.53 2.77 8.54
CA LEU A 133 -4.96 4.06 8.88
C LEU A 133 -5.57 5.11 7.96
N GLU A 134 -6.31 6.04 8.52
CA GLU A 134 -6.88 7.18 7.79
C GLU A 134 -5.83 8.29 7.72
N CYS A 135 -5.48 8.72 6.50
CA CYS A 135 -4.33 9.57 6.27
C CYS A 135 -4.68 10.86 5.52
N LYS A 136 -3.99 11.94 5.87
CA LYS A 136 -3.93 13.18 5.08
C LYS A 136 -2.58 13.30 4.38
N LEU A 137 -2.60 13.78 3.15
CA LEU A 137 -1.38 14.02 2.38
C LEU A 137 -0.53 15.11 3.04
N VAL A 138 0.72 14.79 3.39
CA VAL A 138 1.73 15.76 3.84
C VAL A 138 2.48 16.33 2.65
N LYS A 139 3.10 15.46 1.85
CA LYS A 139 3.81 15.87 0.64
C LYS A 139 4.01 14.71 -0.33
N THR A 140 4.39 15.07 -1.56
CA THR A 140 4.88 14.11 -2.55
C THR A 140 6.31 14.46 -2.94
N ILE A 141 7.13 13.44 -3.18
CA ILE A 141 8.53 13.59 -3.58
C ILE A 141 8.73 12.81 -4.88
N LYS A 142 9.10 13.52 -5.93
CA LYS A 142 9.48 12.91 -7.20
C LYS A 142 10.86 12.25 -7.03
N LEU A 143 10.93 10.95 -7.24
CA LEU A 143 12.17 10.20 -7.14
C LEU A 143 12.93 10.26 -8.47
N LYS A 144 14.26 10.17 -8.39
CA LYS A 144 15.13 10.09 -9.57
C LYS A 144 14.76 8.84 -10.39
N SER A 145 14.64 9.01 -11.70
CA SER A 145 14.43 7.91 -12.64
C SER A 145 15.39 8.07 -13.81
N ASN A 146 16.01 6.99 -14.22
CA ASN A 146 16.85 6.92 -15.41
C ASN A 146 16.04 6.55 -16.67
N SER A 147 14.74 6.45 -16.54
CA SER A 147 13.81 6.13 -17.63
C SER A 147 12.64 7.13 -17.64
N LYS A 148 11.76 7.01 -18.63
CA LYS A 148 10.50 7.79 -18.70
C LYS A 148 9.49 7.41 -17.60
N LYS A 149 9.78 6.38 -16.78
CA LYS A 149 8.88 5.96 -15.69
C LYS A 149 8.89 7.00 -14.57
N ILE A 150 7.70 7.43 -14.17
CA ILE A 150 7.51 8.34 -13.05
C ILE A 150 7.49 7.51 -11.78
N SER A 151 8.29 7.90 -10.79
CA SER A 151 8.27 7.34 -9.44
C SER A 151 8.04 8.48 -8.46
N THR A 152 6.95 8.40 -7.71
CA THR A 152 6.56 9.41 -6.73
C THR A 152 6.36 8.76 -5.38
N MET A 153 7.06 9.24 -4.36
CA MET A 153 6.82 8.90 -2.98
C MET A 153 5.74 9.83 -2.40
N ILE A 154 4.74 9.25 -1.79
CA ILE A 154 3.64 9.91 -1.10
C ILE A 154 3.87 9.75 0.39
N VAL A 155 3.89 10.85 1.13
CA VAL A 155 3.96 10.86 2.60
C VAL A 155 2.60 11.34 3.12
N GLY A 156 2.02 10.57 4.02
CA GLY A 156 0.75 10.89 4.67
C GLY A 156 0.87 10.85 6.19
N GLU A 157 0.26 11.83 6.85
CA GLU A 157 0.05 11.83 8.28
C GLU A 157 -1.13 10.92 8.63
N VAL A 158 -0.96 10.05 9.59
CA VAL A 158 -2.01 9.17 10.11
C VAL A 158 -2.83 9.94 11.12
N ILE A 159 -4.04 10.33 10.73
CA ILE A 159 -4.96 11.11 11.57
C ILE A 159 -6.02 10.24 12.27
N GLY A 160 -6.13 8.97 11.89
CA GLY A 160 -7.05 8.02 12.51
C GLY A 160 -6.56 6.59 12.36
N ILE A 161 -6.69 5.81 13.43
CA ILE A 161 -6.29 4.41 13.48
C ILE A 161 -7.48 3.56 13.91
N TYR A 162 -7.85 2.59 13.09
CA TYR A 162 -8.78 1.53 13.46
C TYR A 162 -8.02 0.22 13.63
N ILE A 163 -8.26 -0.46 14.73
CA ILE A 163 -7.78 -1.82 14.99
C ILE A 163 -8.98 -2.69 15.38
N ASN A 164 -9.12 -3.85 14.76
CA ASN A 164 -10.17 -4.78 15.14
C ASN A 164 -9.87 -5.37 16.53
N ASN A 165 -10.83 -5.21 17.45
CA ASN A 165 -10.69 -5.57 18.87
C ASN A 165 -10.23 -7.03 19.10
N LYS A 166 -10.58 -7.96 18.21
CA LYS A 166 -10.13 -9.37 18.32
C LYS A 166 -8.60 -9.54 18.31
N PHE A 167 -7.87 -8.54 17.82
CA PHE A 167 -6.41 -8.53 17.78
C PHE A 167 -5.76 -7.68 18.89
N ILE A 168 -6.57 -7.23 19.86
CA ILE A 168 -6.07 -6.52 21.04
C ILE A 168 -6.12 -7.49 22.22
N LYS A 169 -4.96 -7.80 22.80
CA LYS A 169 -4.81 -8.68 23.97
C LYS A 169 -3.94 -7.99 25.02
N ASN A 170 -4.40 -7.92 26.24
CA ASN A 170 -3.67 -7.29 27.35
C ASN A 170 -3.13 -5.89 26.98
N SER A 171 -3.98 -5.04 26.40
CA SER A 171 -3.63 -3.68 25.93
C SER A 171 -2.50 -3.64 24.90
N ARG A 172 -2.22 -4.73 24.22
CA ARG A 172 -1.21 -4.83 23.14
C ARG A 172 -1.82 -5.40 21.87
N VAL A 173 -1.26 -4.99 20.73
CA VAL A 173 -1.66 -5.51 19.43
C VAL A 173 -1.02 -6.87 19.19
N ASP A 174 -1.84 -7.90 18.95
CA ASP A 174 -1.38 -9.23 18.54
C ASP A 174 -1.11 -9.26 17.03
N SER A 175 0.04 -8.70 16.64
CA SER A 175 0.42 -8.55 15.23
C SER A 175 0.62 -9.90 14.51
N VAL A 176 1.03 -10.95 15.20
CA VAL A 176 1.24 -12.29 14.61
C VAL A 176 -0.09 -12.92 14.20
N SER A 177 -1.11 -12.84 15.07
CA SER A 177 -2.45 -13.38 14.76
C SER A 177 -3.13 -12.69 13.59
N MET A 178 -2.74 -11.47 13.24
CA MET A 178 -3.25 -10.75 12.07
C MET A 178 -2.80 -11.38 10.74
N ARG A 179 -1.71 -12.13 10.74
CA ARG A 179 -1.15 -12.83 9.57
C ARG A 179 -1.01 -11.90 8.35
N TYR A 180 -0.43 -10.72 8.59
CA TYR A 180 -0.14 -9.79 7.50
C TYR A 180 0.71 -10.45 6.43
N ILE A 181 0.40 -10.13 5.18
CA ILE A 181 1.23 -10.54 4.06
C ILE A 181 2.24 -9.44 3.73
N ALA A 182 3.43 -9.88 3.33
CA ALA A 182 4.49 -9.01 2.88
C ALA A 182 5.07 -9.53 1.55
N ARG A 183 5.52 -8.60 0.71
CA ARG A 183 6.13 -8.92 -0.56
C ARG A 183 7.56 -9.36 -0.36
N MET A 184 7.92 -10.48 -0.97
CA MET A 184 9.30 -10.95 -1.08
C MET A 184 9.94 -10.38 -2.36
N GLY A 185 10.21 -11.20 -3.30
CA GLY A 185 10.67 -10.80 -4.62
C GLY A 185 9.85 -11.47 -5.70
N TYR A 186 10.13 -11.18 -6.96
CA TYR A 186 9.45 -11.79 -8.10
C TYR A 186 7.91 -11.81 -7.94
N THR A 187 7.30 -12.98 -7.81
CA THR A 187 5.85 -13.16 -7.56
C THR A 187 5.53 -13.63 -6.15
N GLU A 188 6.52 -13.67 -5.26
CA GLU A 188 6.45 -14.30 -3.94
C GLU A 188 5.99 -13.36 -2.85
N TYR A 189 5.33 -13.94 -1.85
CA TYR A 189 4.84 -13.28 -0.64
C TYR A 189 5.15 -14.15 0.58
N THR A 190 5.19 -13.54 1.75
CA THR A 190 5.27 -14.23 3.04
C THR A 190 4.21 -13.71 4.00
N THR A 191 3.98 -14.44 5.07
CA THR A 191 3.14 -14.00 6.20
C THR A 191 3.97 -13.97 7.47
N ILE A 192 3.68 -13.02 8.36
CA ILE A 192 4.27 -13.03 9.70
C ILE A 192 3.65 -14.20 10.46
N ALA A 193 4.48 -15.21 10.82
CA ALA A 193 4.06 -16.42 11.51
C ALA A 193 4.61 -16.51 12.94
N SER A 194 5.71 -15.82 13.24
CA SER A 194 6.35 -15.81 14.56
C SER A 194 6.97 -14.45 14.87
N LYS A 195 7.28 -14.24 16.13
CA LYS A 195 8.04 -13.09 16.62
C LYS A 195 9.01 -13.54 17.70
N PHE A 196 10.04 -12.76 17.94
CA PHE A 196 10.97 -12.93 19.05
C PHE A 196 11.24 -11.57 19.70
N SER A 197 11.70 -11.58 20.92
CA SER A 197 12.15 -10.38 21.64
C SER A 197 13.67 -10.44 21.85
N LEU A 198 14.29 -9.29 21.88
CA LEU A 198 15.69 -9.08 22.24
C LEU A 198 15.76 -8.47 23.63
#